data_300ff6b41fe7ce1108d12e374d5a05b3
#
_entry.id   300ff6b41fe7ce1108d12e374d5a05b3
#
_cell.length_a   1.000
_cell.length_b   1.000
_cell.length_c   1.000
_cell.angle_alpha   90.00
_cell.angle_beta   90.00
_cell.angle_gamma   90.00
#
_symmetry.space_group_name_H-M   'P 1'
#
loop_
_entity.id
_entity.type
_entity.pdbx_description
1 polymer ?
#
loop_
_entity_poly.entity_id
_entity_poly.type
_entity_poly.pdbx_seq_one_letter_code
_entity_poly.pdbx_strand_id
1 'polypeptide(L)'
;MEYEPLKDRVANLIRIFPSLREKFYYLLDLLLLRQRYVKREISRLFKPEDRFLYYDAGAGFCQYSWYVLKKYPSAKVFATDIKGDYLKDFSEYASQVFPGRFSWKRADLQAFIPYNKYHLVTAIDILEHIPDDIAVLQNFYKGMDDKGILIISTPSDKDETAKFTEEHIRPGYNKKELEEKVQSCGFKILKSVYSYGFWGSLSWRLLIKLPLGILSKSKLLLTVLPFYYLLILPVAELMMQLDIHSYNSSGTGIILVAQKDV
;
A
#
# COMPACT_ATOMS: atom_id res chain seq x y z
N MET A 1 13.14 13.47 -11.42
CA MET A 1 12.60 12.43 -12.36
C MET A 1 11.18 12.22 -11.90
N GLU A 2 10.23 12.66 -12.69
CA GLU A 2 8.81 12.56 -12.37
C GLU A 2 8.43 11.07 -12.21
N TYR A 3 7.88 10.72 -11.06
CA TYR A 3 7.50 9.35 -10.71
C TYR A 3 6.31 8.84 -11.54
N GLU A 4 5.42 9.72 -11.96
CA GLU A 4 4.24 9.40 -12.78
C GLU A 4 4.56 8.77 -14.15
N PRO A 5 5.50 9.28 -14.97
CA PRO A 5 5.79 8.68 -16.26
C PRO A 5 6.33 7.25 -16.16
N LEU A 6 6.99 6.91 -15.04
CA LEU A 6 7.46 5.53 -14.81
C LEU A 6 6.30 4.60 -14.47
N LYS A 7 5.37 5.06 -13.63
CA LYS A 7 4.15 4.31 -13.29
C LYS A 7 3.33 3.99 -14.55
N ASP A 8 3.12 4.99 -15.40
CA ASP A 8 2.33 4.82 -16.63
C ASP A 8 3.02 3.87 -17.63
N ARG A 9 4.34 3.92 -17.76
CA ARG A 9 5.10 2.97 -18.59
C ARG A 9 4.96 1.55 -18.10
N VAL A 10 5.07 1.34 -16.79
CA VAL A 10 4.90 0.02 -16.17
C VAL A 10 3.47 -0.48 -16.35
N ALA A 11 2.45 0.38 -16.14
CA ALA A 11 1.06 0.04 -16.36
C ALA A 11 0.79 -0.38 -17.81
N ASN A 12 1.32 0.38 -18.78
CA ASN A 12 1.20 0.04 -20.20
C ASN A 12 1.86 -1.30 -20.53
N LEU A 13 3.03 -1.58 -19.97
CA LEU A 13 3.73 -2.86 -20.19
C LEU A 13 2.91 -4.04 -19.63
N ILE A 14 2.34 -3.90 -18.44
CA ILE A 14 1.49 -4.92 -17.80
C ILE A 14 0.20 -5.12 -18.59
N ARG A 15 -0.38 -4.05 -19.16
CA ARG A 15 -1.57 -4.13 -20.01
C ARG A 15 -1.31 -4.92 -21.29
N ILE A 16 -0.15 -4.71 -21.92
CA ILE A 16 0.25 -5.44 -23.13
C ILE A 16 0.56 -6.91 -22.82
N PHE A 17 1.14 -7.18 -21.66
CA PHE A 17 1.55 -8.52 -21.25
C PHE A 17 0.94 -8.90 -19.87
N PRO A 18 -0.33 -9.34 -19.82
CA PRO A 18 -1.01 -9.67 -18.55
C PRO A 18 -0.27 -10.70 -17.69
N SER A 19 0.50 -11.62 -18.30
CA SER A 19 1.34 -12.59 -17.59
C SER A 19 2.47 -11.94 -16.75
N LEU A 20 2.85 -10.70 -17.06
CA LEU A 20 3.84 -9.95 -16.29
C LEU A 20 3.25 -9.34 -15.00
N ARG A 21 1.93 -9.26 -14.88
CA ARG A 21 1.26 -8.65 -13.72
C ARG A 21 1.65 -9.33 -12.41
N GLU A 22 1.56 -10.64 -12.35
CA GLU A 22 1.94 -11.38 -11.13
C GLU A 22 3.42 -11.20 -10.82
N LYS A 23 4.29 -11.26 -11.82
CA LYS A 23 5.73 -11.02 -11.65
C LYS A 23 6.00 -9.60 -11.13
N PHE A 24 5.25 -8.62 -11.62
CA PHE A 24 5.34 -7.25 -11.13
C PHE A 24 4.92 -7.14 -9.65
N TYR A 25 3.82 -7.78 -9.24
CA TYR A 25 3.41 -7.79 -7.85
C TYR A 25 4.42 -8.48 -6.93
N TYR A 26 5.03 -9.58 -7.39
CA TYR A 26 6.14 -10.20 -6.67
C TYR A 26 7.37 -9.29 -6.58
N LEU A 27 7.67 -8.54 -7.64
CA LEU A 27 8.75 -7.55 -7.61
C LEU A 27 8.46 -6.43 -6.59
N LEU A 28 7.23 -5.94 -6.53
CA LEU A 28 6.85 -4.96 -5.50
C LEU A 28 7.02 -5.54 -4.08
N ASP A 29 6.66 -6.80 -3.86
CA ASP A 29 6.85 -7.48 -2.57
C ASP A 29 8.34 -7.61 -2.21
N LEU A 30 9.18 -7.84 -3.20
CA LEU A 30 10.61 -7.98 -3.01
C LEU A 30 11.28 -6.64 -2.67
N LEU A 31 10.81 -5.55 -3.29
CA LEU A 31 11.46 -4.25 -3.19
C LEU A 31 10.87 -3.35 -2.10
N LEU A 32 9.58 -3.50 -1.75
CA LEU A 32 8.86 -2.56 -0.89
C LEU A 32 8.53 -3.17 0.47
N LEU A 33 9.23 -2.75 1.49
CA LEU A 33 9.04 -3.19 2.88
C LEU A 33 7.60 -2.98 3.39
N ARG A 34 6.93 -1.88 2.99
CA ARG A 34 5.53 -1.62 3.39
C ARG A 34 4.57 -2.72 2.96
N GLN A 35 4.81 -3.35 1.77
CA GLN A 35 4.01 -4.49 1.32
C GLN A 35 3.97 -5.60 2.37
N ARG A 36 5.12 -5.86 2.97
CA ARG A 36 5.28 -6.90 4.00
C ARG A 36 4.57 -6.53 5.29
N TYR A 37 4.67 -5.27 5.72
CA TYR A 37 3.95 -4.78 6.90
C TYR A 37 2.44 -4.94 6.73
N VAL A 38 1.88 -4.42 5.64
CA VAL A 38 0.44 -4.47 5.38
C VAL A 38 -0.04 -5.92 5.26
N LYS A 39 0.64 -6.75 4.45
CA LYS A 39 0.28 -8.16 4.27
C LYS A 39 0.40 -8.97 5.55
N ARG A 40 1.38 -8.66 6.40
CA ARG A 40 1.53 -9.27 7.72
C ARG A 40 0.33 -8.93 8.62
N GLU A 41 -0.09 -7.66 8.67
CA GLU A 41 -1.24 -7.29 9.50
C GLU A 41 -2.54 -7.94 8.98
N ILE A 42 -2.78 -7.95 7.68
CA ILE A 42 -3.92 -8.69 7.10
C ILE A 42 -3.86 -10.18 7.49
N SER A 43 -2.68 -10.81 7.38
CA SER A 43 -2.50 -12.24 7.68
C SER A 43 -2.63 -12.59 9.17
N ARG A 44 -2.45 -11.62 10.06
CA ARG A 44 -2.65 -11.81 11.52
C ARG A 44 -4.11 -11.72 11.92
N LEU A 45 -4.90 -10.98 11.15
CA LEU A 45 -6.29 -10.66 11.45
C LEU A 45 -7.27 -11.60 10.76
N PHE A 46 -6.88 -12.16 9.61
CA PHE A 46 -7.73 -13.03 8.80
C PHE A 46 -7.00 -14.33 8.47
N LYS A 47 -7.74 -15.44 8.55
CA LYS A 47 -7.28 -16.77 8.13
C LYS A 47 -7.67 -17.03 6.67
N PRO A 48 -6.95 -17.91 5.93
CA PRO A 48 -7.26 -18.19 4.52
C PRO A 48 -8.71 -18.63 4.26
N GLU A 49 -9.33 -19.33 5.21
CA GLU A 49 -10.71 -19.83 5.14
C GLU A 49 -11.78 -18.77 5.43
N ASP A 50 -11.40 -17.61 5.97
CA ASP A 50 -12.35 -16.57 6.35
C ASP A 50 -13.08 -15.99 5.13
N ARG A 51 -14.36 -15.71 5.33
CA ARG A 51 -15.20 -15.01 4.35
C ARG A 51 -15.38 -13.56 4.79
N PHE A 52 -14.82 -12.63 4.03
CA PHE A 52 -14.93 -11.20 4.35
C PHE A 52 -15.03 -10.32 3.09
N LEU A 53 -15.55 -9.12 3.29
CA LEU A 53 -15.56 -8.07 2.30
C LEU A 53 -14.38 -7.13 2.57
N TYR A 54 -13.54 -6.95 1.56
CA TYR A 54 -12.40 -6.08 1.60
C TYR A 54 -12.60 -4.86 0.72
N TYR A 55 -12.31 -3.68 1.24
CA TYR A 55 -12.28 -2.43 0.52
C TYR A 55 -10.85 -1.89 0.40
N ASP A 56 -10.36 -1.85 -0.84
CA ASP A 56 -9.05 -1.30 -1.20
C ASP A 56 -9.25 0.15 -1.64
N ALA A 57 -9.05 1.09 -0.72
CA ALA A 57 -9.28 2.51 -0.95
C ALA A 57 -8.02 3.17 -1.52
N GLY A 58 -8.11 3.69 -2.77
CA GLY A 58 -6.96 4.17 -3.54
C GLY A 58 -6.04 3.03 -3.97
N ALA A 59 -6.64 2.05 -4.61
CA ALA A 59 -6.00 0.78 -4.90
C ALA A 59 -4.82 0.86 -5.88
N GLY A 60 -4.66 1.96 -6.64
CA GLY A 60 -3.61 2.11 -7.63
C GLY A 60 -3.53 0.90 -8.57
N PHE A 61 -2.40 0.21 -8.54
CA PHE A 61 -2.19 -1.02 -9.34
C PHE A 61 -2.93 -2.26 -8.82
N CYS A 62 -3.76 -2.16 -7.77
CA CYS A 62 -4.50 -3.27 -7.15
C CYS A 62 -3.63 -4.40 -6.59
N GLN A 63 -2.39 -4.12 -6.16
CA GLN A 63 -1.50 -5.16 -5.63
C GLN A 63 -2.01 -5.79 -4.33
N TYR A 64 -2.70 -5.03 -3.48
CA TYR A 64 -3.32 -5.56 -2.25
C TYR A 64 -4.62 -6.28 -2.56
N SER A 65 -5.42 -5.77 -3.50
CA SER A 65 -6.58 -6.47 -4.05
C SER A 65 -6.20 -7.86 -4.59
N TRP A 66 -5.13 -7.93 -5.40
CA TRP A 66 -4.62 -9.20 -5.92
C TRP A 66 -4.16 -10.14 -4.80
N TYR A 67 -3.42 -9.62 -3.82
CA TYR A 67 -2.96 -10.41 -2.68
C TYR A 67 -4.13 -11.04 -1.91
N VAL A 68 -5.16 -10.25 -1.61
CA VAL A 68 -6.35 -10.74 -0.90
C VAL A 68 -7.10 -11.77 -1.72
N LEU A 69 -7.35 -11.51 -3.01
CA LEU A 69 -8.03 -12.44 -3.91
C LEU A 69 -7.29 -13.77 -4.06
N LYS A 70 -5.95 -13.73 -4.09
CA LYS A 70 -5.11 -14.94 -4.22
C LYS A 70 -5.05 -15.74 -2.93
N LYS A 71 -4.91 -15.07 -1.79
CA LYS A 71 -4.69 -15.74 -0.50
C LYS A 71 -5.99 -16.19 0.19
N TYR A 72 -7.10 -15.49 -0.04
CA TYR A 72 -8.37 -15.72 0.64
C TYR A 72 -9.47 -16.08 -0.37
N PRO A 73 -9.68 -17.36 -0.67
CA PRO A 73 -10.59 -17.80 -1.75
C PRO A 73 -12.05 -17.34 -1.57
N SER A 74 -12.49 -17.15 -0.33
CA SER A 74 -13.86 -16.74 0.01
C SER A 74 -14.04 -15.21 0.16
N ALA A 75 -12.94 -14.43 0.09
CA ALA A 75 -13.02 -12.97 0.17
C ALA A 75 -13.53 -12.36 -1.14
N LYS A 76 -14.26 -11.25 -1.00
CA LYS A 76 -14.63 -10.38 -2.13
C LYS A 76 -14.01 -9.02 -1.94
N VAL A 77 -13.54 -8.42 -3.03
CA VAL A 77 -12.81 -7.17 -3.05
C VAL A 77 -13.61 -6.12 -3.80
N PHE A 78 -13.70 -4.94 -3.21
CA PHE A 78 -14.12 -3.72 -3.86
C PHE A 78 -12.97 -2.72 -3.82
N ALA A 79 -12.65 -2.11 -4.95
CA ALA A 79 -11.55 -1.17 -5.07
C ALA A 79 -12.02 0.19 -5.58
N THR A 80 -11.45 1.26 -5.06
CA THR A 80 -11.64 2.61 -5.61
C THR A 80 -10.31 3.31 -5.82
N ASP A 81 -10.28 4.18 -6.82
CA ASP A 81 -9.18 5.11 -7.07
C ASP A 81 -9.72 6.31 -7.85
N ILE A 82 -9.03 7.44 -7.80
CA ILE A 82 -9.35 8.61 -8.63
C ILE A 82 -8.96 8.36 -10.11
N LYS A 83 -7.95 7.53 -10.34
CA LYS A 83 -7.51 7.07 -11.66
C LYS A 83 -8.18 5.73 -11.98
N GLY A 84 -9.27 5.75 -12.76
CA GLY A 84 -10.05 4.56 -13.09
C GLY A 84 -9.36 3.55 -14.02
N ASP A 85 -8.34 3.95 -14.77
CA ASP A 85 -7.73 3.13 -15.82
C ASP A 85 -7.03 1.88 -15.26
N TYR A 86 -6.32 2.01 -14.14
CA TYR A 86 -5.69 0.88 -13.47
C TYR A 86 -6.70 -0.13 -12.90
N LEU A 87 -7.81 0.40 -12.36
CA LEU A 87 -8.90 -0.43 -11.84
C LEU A 87 -9.59 -1.22 -12.97
N LYS A 88 -9.85 -0.56 -14.11
CA LYS A 88 -10.44 -1.20 -15.29
C LYS A 88 -9.54 -2.34 -15.80
N ASP A 89 -8.25 -2.05 -15.99
CA ASP A 89 -7.27 -3.02 -16.45
C ASP A 89 -7.13 -4.21 -15.49
N PHE A 90 -7.11 -3.95 -14.17
CA PHE A 90 -7.13 -5.03 -13.19
C PHE A 90 -8.45 -5.81 -13.18
N SER A 91 -9.59 -5.16 -13.41
CA SER A 91 -10.90 -5.81 -13.47
C SER A 91 -10.99 -6.82 -14.62
N GLU A 92 -10.43 -6.48 -15.78
CA GLU A 92 -10.36 -7.38 -16.93
C GLU A 92 -9.55 -8.65 -16.60
N TYR A 93 -8.39 -8.49 -15.97
CA TYR A 93 -7.59 -9.62 -15.46
C TYR A 93 -8.36 -10.41 -14.38
N ALA A 94 -8.94 -9.72 -13.39
CA ALA A 94 -9.61 -10.37 -12.26
C ALA A 94 -10.87 -11.14 -12.68
N SER A 95 -11.57 -10.69 -13.72
CA SER A 95 -12.74 -11.41 -14.27
C SER A 95 -12.39 -12.81 -14.77
N GLN A 96 -11.18 -13.02 -15.25
CA GLN A 96 -10.68 -14.29 -15.75
C GLN A 96 -10.12 -15.18 -14.63
N VAL A 97 -9.38 -14.58 -13.68
CA VAL A 97 -8.62 -15.34 -12.65
C VAL A 97 -9.42 -15.51 -11.35
N PHE A 98 -10.27 -14.52 -11.02
CA PHE A 98 -11.06 -14.46 -9.78
C PHE A 98 -12.53 -14.13 -10.06
N PRO A 99 -13.25 -14.93 -10.86
CA PRO A 99 -14.57 -14.60 -11.37
C PRO A 99 -15.55 -14.24 -10.24
N GLY A 100 -16.24 -13.10 -10.38
CA GLY A 100 -17.28 -12.63 -9.45
C GLY A 100 -16.77 -12.16 -8.08
N ARG A 101 -15.45 -12.05 -7.87
CA ARG A 101 -14.88 -11.67 -6.56
C ARG A 101 -14.28 -10.27 -6.52
N PHE A 102 -14.16 -9.58 -7.65
CA PHE A 102 -13.64 -8.22 -7.74
C PHE A 102 -14.68 -7.28 -8.34
N SER A 103 -14.83 -6.12 -7.73
CA SER A 103 -15.60 -4.99 -8.26
C SER A 103 -14.87 -3.68 -7.99
N TRP A 104 -15.16 -2.65 -8.75
CA TRP A 104 -14.47 -1.39 -8.62
C TRP A 104 -15.33 -0.19 -8.99
N LYS A 105 -14.91 1.00 -8.57
CA LYS A 105 -15.50 2.27 -8.94
C LYS A 105 -14.44 3.36 -8.96
N ARG A 106 -14.46 4.22 -9.98
CA ARG A 106 -13.71 5.48 -9.91
C ARG A 106 -14.41 6.42 -8.94
N ALA A 107 -13.71 6.86 -7.89
CA ALA A 107 -14.30 7.69 -6.85
C ALA A 107 -13.26 8.57 -6.15
N ASP A 108 -13.70 9.76 -5.71
CA ASP A 108 -12.98 10.58 -4.75
C ASP A 108 -13.37 10.12 -3.34
N LEU A 109 -12.39 9.73 -2.54
CA LEU A 109 -12.59 9.20 -1.19
C LEU A 109 -13.19 10.24 -0.23
N GLN A 110 -13.02 11.54 -0.49
CA GLN A 110 -13.61 12.60 0.33
C GLN A 110 -15.13 12.63 0.23
N ALA A 111 -15.67 12.28 -0.95
CA ALA A 111 -17.10 12.32 -1.23
C ALA A 111 -17.77 10.94 -1.31
N PHE A 112 -16.99 9.86 -1.31
CA PHE A 112 -17.49 8.53 -1.56
C PHE A 112 -17.64 7.70 -0.28
N ILE A 113 -18.88 7.21 -0.05
CA ILE A 113 -19.18 6.22 0.98
C ILE A 113 -19.55 4.92 0.28
N PRO A 114 -18.85 3.79 0.53
CA PRO A 114 -19.20 2.53 -0.09
C PRO A 114 -20.55 1.99 0.40
N TYR A 115 -21.30 1.34 -0.52
CA TYR A 115 -22.68 0.88 -0.22
C TYR A 115 -22.72 -0.32 0.72
N ASN A 116 -21.74 -1.21 0.64
CA ASN A 116 -21.65 -2.37 1.52
C ASN A 116 -20.95 -2.02 2.83
N LYS A 117 -21.06 -2.93 3.80
CA LYS A 117 -20.26 -2.86 5.03
C LYS A 117 -19.03 -3.76 4.91
N TYR A 118 -17.86 -3.19 5.09
CA TYR A 118 -16.58 -3.88 4.86
C TYR A 118 -15.93 -4.30 6.18
N HIS A 119 -15.47 -5.55 6.22
CA HIS A 119 -14.74 -6.12 7.36
C HIS A 119 -13.28 -5.65 7.41
N LEU A 120 -12.71 -5.34 6.24
CA LEU A 120 -11.36 -4.81 6.10
C LEU A 120 -11.37 -3.63 5.14
N VAL A 121 -10.74 -2.53 5.54
CA VAL A 121 -10.45 -1.37 4.69
C VAL A 121 -8.95 -1.11 4.74
N THR A 122 -8.32 -0.87 3.60
CA THR A 122 -6.94 -0.39 3.54
C THR A 122 -6.86 0.95 2.84
N ALA A 123 -6.02 1.85 3.39
CA ALA A 123 -5.66 3.14 2.81
C ALA A 123 -4.13 3.24 2.83
N ILE A 124 -3.49 2.91 1.70
CA ILE A 124 -2.04 2.76 1.62
C ILE A 124 -1.42 3.85 0.76
N ASP A 125 -0.68 4.75 1.39
CA ASP A 125 -0.04 5.93 0.80
C ASP A 125 -1.04 6.80 0.01
N ILE A 126 -2.10 7.21 0.69
CA ILE A 126 -3.21 7.96 0.09
C ILE A 126 -3.55 9.21 0.89
N LEU A 127 -3.63 9.10 2.21
CA LEU A 127 -4.13 10.17 3.06
C LEU A 127 -3.25 11.42 2.96
N GLU A 128 -1.97 11.28 2.70
CA GLU A 128 -1.03 12.38 2.47
C GLU A 128 -1.33 13.22 1.22
N HIS A 129 -2.08 12.66 0.28
CA HIS A 129 -2.50 13.33 -0.96
C HIS A 129 -3.87 14.00 -0.85
N ILE A 130 -4.61 13.79 0.24
CA ILE A 130 -6.00 14.21 0.37
C ILE A 130 -6.10 15.40 1.33
N PRO A 131 -6.67 16.55 0.92
CA PRO A 131 -6.84 17.73 1.78
C PRO A 131 -7.64 17.43 3.04
N ASP A 132 -8.83 16.85 2.88
CA ASP A 132 -9.74 16.51 3.98
C ASP A 132 -9.66 15.01 4.32
N ASP A 133 -8.60 14.64 5.03
CA ASP A 133 -8.38 13.27 5.51
C ASP A 133 -9.41 12.84 6.57
N ILE A 134 -9.96 13.79 7.33
CA ILE A 134 -11.03 13.52 8.30
C ILE A 134 -12.31 13.08 7.59
N ALA A 135 -12.71 13.74 6.51
CA ALA A 135 -13.87 13.30 5.71
C ALA A 135 -13.67 11.87 5.19
N VAL A 136 -12.47 11.52 4.72
CA VAL A 136 -12.13 10.17 4.28
C VAL A 136 -12.27 9.15 5.41
N LEU A 137 -11.70 9.43 6.58
CA LEU A 137 -11.79 8.54 7.75
C LEU A 137 -13.24 8.34 8.21
N GLN A 138 -14.05 9.40 8.20
CA GLN A 138 -15.47 9.32 8.51
C GLN A 138 -16.25 8.49 7.46
N ASN A 139 -15.90 8.61 6.17
CA ASN A 139 -16.49 7.81 5.11
C ASN A 139 -16.12 6.33 5.24
N PHE A 140 -14.88 6.03 5.64
CA PHE A 140 -14.49 4.66 5.97
C PHE A 140 -15.30 4.13 7.15
N TYR A 141 -15.41 4.89 8.24
CA TYR A 141 -16.20 4.49 9.41
C TYR A 141 -17.65 4.14 9.04
N LYS A 142 -18.30 4.98 8.21
CA LYS A 142 -19.67 4.74 7.71
C LYS A 142 -19.77 3.50 6.82
N GLY A 143 -18.74 3.22 6.02
CA GLY A 143 -18.66 2.09 5.09
C GLY A 143 -18.17 0.78 5.71
N MET A 144 -17.77 0.77 6.98
CA MET A 144 -17.26 -0.43 7.65
C MET A 144 -18.33 -1.13 8.46
N ASP A 145 -18.19 -2.44 8.55
CA ASP A 145 -18.98 -3.29 9.46
C ASP A 145 -18.57 -3.05 10.92
N ASP A 146 -19.41 -3.45 11.84
CA ASP A 146 -19.08 -3.39 13.27
C ASP A 146 -17.85 -4.27 13.55
N LYS A 147 -16.91 -3.72 14.32
CA LYS A 147 -15.57 -4.33 14.53
C LYS A 147 -14.73 -4.50 13.26
N GLY A 148 -15.12 -3.88 12.14
CA GLY A 148 -14.31 -3.84 10.92
C GLY A 148 -12.94 -3.23 11.16
N ILE A 149 -11.94 -3.70 10.42
CA ILE A 149 -10.53 -3.31 10.57
C ILE A 149 -10.14 -2.30 9.50
N LEU A 150 -9.51 -1.23 9.92
CA LEU A 150 -8.86 -0.23 9.08
C LEU A 150 -7.34 -0.37 9.20
N ILE A 151 -6.66 -0.53 8.07
CA ILE A 151 -5.20 -0.50 8.00
C ILE A 151 -4.76 0.71 7.18
N ILE A 152 -3.99 1.58 7.79
CA ILE A 152 -3.40 2.76 7.16
C ILE A 152 -1.88 2.56 7.06
N SER A 153 -1.33 2.84 5.88
CA SER A 153 0.10 3.08 5.69
C SER A 153 0.27 4.47 5.10
N THR A 154 1.19 5.25 5.66
CA THR A 154 1.46 6.61 5.19
C THR A 154 2.91 7.00 5.53
N PRO A 155 3.53 7.92 4.80
CA PRO A 155 4.80 8.53 5.22
C PRO A 155 4.69 9.18 6.59
N SER A 156 5.77 9.13 7.36
CA SER A 156 5.89 9.90 8.60
C SER A 156 6.40 11.30 8.31
N ASP A 157 6.28 12.21 9.28
CA ASP A 157 6.85 13.57 9.26
C ASP A 157 8.39 13.59 9.15
N LYS A 158 9.03 12.42 9.23
CA LYS A 158 10.48 12.19 9.11
C LYS A 158 10.91 11.71 7.72
N ASP A 159 9.97 11.55 6.80
CA ASP A 159 10.28 11.11 5.44
C ASP A 159 10.93 12.27 4.65
N GLU A 160 12.19 12.07 4.25
CA GLU A 160 12.90 13.02 3.40
C GLU A 160 12.39 13.00 1.96
N THR A 161 11.76 11.91 1.51
CA THR A 161 11.27 11.77 0.13
C THR A 161 10.04 12.63 -0.13
N ALA A 162 9.25 12.92 0.89
CA ALA A 162 8.08 13.81 0.81
C ALA A 162 8.43 15.23 0.36
N LYS A 163 9.68 15.66 0.55
CA LYS A 163 10.18 16.99 0.09
C LYS A 163 10.36 17.08 -1.43
N PHE A 164 10.25 15.96 -2.14
CA PHE A 164 10.52 15.87 -3.58
C PHE A 164 9.31 15.50 -4.44
N THR A 165 8.12 15.35 -3.84
CA THR A 165 6.90 15.02 -4.57
C THR A 165 5.93 16.20 -4.46
N GLU A 166 5.69 16.89 -5.58
CA GLU A 166 4.69 17.98 -5.70
C GLU A 166 3.26 17.48 -5.46
N GLU A 167 3.04 16.16 -5.48
CA GLU A 167 1.74 15.51 -5.30
C GLU A 167 1.32 15.39 -3.84
N HIS A 168 2.23 15.54 -2.88
CA HIS A 168 1.88 15.44 -1.46
C HIS A 168 1.37 16.80 -0.95
N ILE A 169 0.16 16.82 -0.44
CA ILE A 169 -0.41 18.01 0.23
C ILE A 169 0.27 18.22 1.60
N ARG A 170 0.71 17.12 2.21
CA ARG A 170 1.48 17.12 3.46
C ARG A 170 2.71 16.22 3.35
N PRO A 171 3.82 16.56 4.00
CA PRO A 171 5.07 15.79 3.91
C PRO A 171 5.00 14.39 4.55
N GLY A 172 3.94 14.11 5.27
CA GLY A 172 3.70 12.89 6.06
C GLY A 172 2.99 13.24 7.36
N TYR A 173 2.79 12.25 8.20
CA TYR A 173 2.09 12.42 9.47
C TYR A 173 3.04 12.29 10.67
N ASN A 174 2.77 13.11 11.70
CA ASN A 174 3.20 12.75 13.03
C ASN A 174 2.36 11.55 13.50
N LYS A 175 3.00 10.54 14.07
CA LYS A 175 2.32 9.30 14.46
C LYS A 175 1.19 9.55 15.46
N LYS A 176 1.44 10.42 16.46
CA LYS A 176 0.43 10.75 17.48
C LYS A 176 -0.74 11.54 16.89
N GLU A 177 -0.46 12.50 16.01
CA GLU A 177 -1.49 13.25 15.29
C GLU A 177 -2.40 12.33 14.45
N LEU A 178 -1.81 11.35 13.74
CA LEU A 178 -2.59 10.38 12.98
C LEU A 178 -3.47 9.51 13.88
N GLU A 179 -2.93 9.07 15.02
CA GLU A 179 -3.69 8.32 16.02
C GLU A 179 -4.88 9.13 16.53
N GLU A 180 -4.68 10.39 16.92
CA GLU A 180 -5.73 11.30 17.40
C GLU A 180 -6.82 11.53 16.34
N LYS A 181 -6.44 11.74 15.07
CA LYS A 181 -7.39 11.88 13.96
C LYS A 181 -8.24 10.63 13.77
N VAL A 182 -7.61 9.45 13.76
CA VAL A 182 -8.32 8.18 13.60
C VAL A 182 -9.26 7.92 14.76
N GLN A 183 -8.84 8.20 16.00
CA GLN A 183 -9.68 8.07 17.20
C GLN A 183 -10.85 9.05 17.19
N SER A 184 -10.64 10.30 16.77
CA SER A 184 -11.72 11.30 16.68
C SER A 184 -12.84 10.92 15.70
N CYS A 185 -12.53 10.02 14.73
CA CYS A 185 -13.51 9.46 13.80
C CYS A 185 -14.23 8.20 14.32
N GLY A 186 -14.02 7.80 15.58
CA GLY A 186 -14.70 6.67 16.21
C GLY A 186 -13.96 5.34 16.15
N PHE A 187 -12.69 5.35 15.76
CA PHE A 187 -11.88 4.14 15.71
C PHE A 187 -11.09 3.91 17.00
N LYS A 188 -10.96 2.65 17.39
CA LYS A 188 -10.05 2.20 18.44
C LYS A 188 -8.74 1.75 17.81
N ILE A 189 -7.62 2.32 18.24
CA ILE A 189 -6.29 1.91 17.77
C ILE A 189 -5.94 0.55 18.36
N LEU A 190 -5.68 -0.43 17.49
CA LEU A 190 -5.18 -1.74 17.88
C LEU A 190 -3.65 -1.81 17.86
N LYS A 191 -3.05 -1.11 16.89
CA LYS A 191 -1.61 -1.06 16.69
C LYS A 191 -1.21 0.20 15.93
N SER A 192 -0.11 0.82 16.34
CA SER A 192 0.51 1.92 15.61
C SER A 192 2.03 1.81 15.76
N VAL A 193 2.73 1.65 14.65
CA VAL A 193 4.19 1.45 14.63
C VAL A 193 4.83 2.26 13.52
N TYR A 194 6.07 2.65 13.74
CA TYR A 194 6.91 3.15 12.66
C TYR A 194 7.41 1.97 11.81
N SER A 195 7.31 2.11 10.50
CA SER A 195 7.97 1.28 9.51
C SER A 195 9.16 2.04 8.92
N TYR A 196 10.02 1.31 8.22
CA TYR A 196 11.27 1.90 7.71
C TYR A 196 12.06 2.60 8.82
N GLY A 197 12.28 1.90 9.93
CA GLY A 197 13.26 2.28 10.94
C GLY A 197 14.69 2.21 10.40
N PHE A 198 15.66 1.96 11.24
CA PHE A 198 17.06 1.90 10.81
C PHE A 198 17.29 0.88 9.68
N TRP A 199 16.88 -0.37 9.91
CA TRP A 199 17.08 -1.46 8.94
C TRP A 199 16.25 -1.29 7.67
N GLY A 200 15.00 -0.88 7.82
CA GLY A 200 14.10 -0.64 6.69
C GLY A 200 14.54 0.52 5.82
N SER A 201 15.00 1.61 6.41
CA SER A 201 15.55 2.76 5.68
C SER A 201 16.84 2.39 4.94
N LEU A 202 17.70 1.55 5.56
CA LEU A 202 18.91 1.07 4.91
C LEU A 202 18.59 0.15 3.72
N SER A 203 17.65 -0.79 3.89
CA SER A 203 17.20 -1.67 2.81
C SER A 203 16.63 -0.87 1.63
N TRP A 204 15.82 0.15 1.89
CA TRP A 204 15.27 1.03 0.87
C TRP A 204 16.35 1.81 0.12
N ARG A 205 17.36 2.32 0.84
CA ARG A 205 18.50 3.01 0.21
C ARG A 205 19.27 2.08 -0.74
N LEU A 206 19.50 0.83 -0.33
CA LEU A 206 20.18 -0.15 -1.16
C LEU A 206 19.33 -0.60 -2.34
N LEU A 207 18.05 -0.91 -2.13
CA LEU A 207 17.21 -1.47 -3.18
C LEU A 207 16.69 -0.44 -4.18
N ILE A 208 16.45 0.80 -3.75
CA ILE A 208 15.76 1.81 -4.55
C ILE A 208 16.63 3.05 -4.78
N LYS A 209 17.04 3.75 -3.70
CA LYS A 209 17.69 5.07 -3.82
C LYS A 209 19.02 4.98 -4.56
N LEU A 210 19.87 4.02 -4.20
CA LEU A 210 21.19 3.86 -4.81
C LEU A 210 21.11 3.45 -6.29
N PRO A 211 20.36 2.40 -6.69
CA PRO A 211 20.19 2.05 -8.09
C PRO A 211 19.60 3.17 -8.95
N LEU A 212 18.57 3.87 -8.48
CA LEU A 212 17.99 5.00 -9.20
C LEU A 212 18.98 6.16 -9.36
N GLY A 213 19.74 6.47 -8.31
CA GLY A 213 20.79 7.50 -8.35
C GLY A 213 21.92 7.17 -9.32
N ILE A 214 22.26 5.90 -9.47
CA ILE A 214 23.28 5.42 -10.42
C ILE A 214 22.72 5.47 -11.87
N LEU A 215 21.51 4.98 -12.08
CA LEU A 215 20.85 4.97 -13.38
C LEU A 215 20.57 6.36 -13.95
N SER A 216 20.34 7.36 -13.07
CA SER A 216 20.19 8.75 -13.52
C SER A 216 21.46 9.32 -14.14
N LYS A 217 22.63 8.77 -13.79
CA LYS A 217 23.94 9.21 -14.30
C LYS A 217 24.38 8.48 -15.57
N SER A 218 24.04 7.21 -15.71
CA SER A 218 24.43 6.41 -16.89
C SER A 218 23.53 5.20 -17.11
N LYS A 219 22.89 5.15 -18.28
CA LYS A 219 22.08 3.99 -18.71
C LYS A 219 22.92 2.73 -18.96
N LEU A 220 24.23 2.86 -19.18
CA LEU A 220 25.13 1.72 -19.36
C LEU A 220 25.17 0.82 -18.13
N LEU A 221 24.88 1.37 -16.94
CA LEU A 221 24.85 0.63 -15.67
C LEU A 221 23.64 -0.29 -15.52
N LEU A 222 22.65 -0.26 -16.45
CA LEU A 222 21.58 -1.24 -16.52
C LEU A 222 22.10 -2.69 -16.62
N THR A 223 23.24 -2.90 -17.30
CA THR A 223 23.85 -4.22 -17.46
C THR A 223 24.43 -4.77 -16.15
N VAL A 224 24.79 -3.91 -15.21
CA VAL A 224 25.37 -4.29 -13.90
C VAL A 224 24.27 -4.55 -12.86
N LEU A 225 23.06 -4.00 -13.04
CA LEU A 225 21.98 -4.13 -12.08
C LEU A 225 21.61 -5.58 -11.71
N PRO A 226 21.52 -6.55 -12.64
CA PRO A 226 21.20 -7.93 -12.27
C PRO A 226 22.21 -8.52 -11.28
N PHE A 227 23.51 -8.27 -11.48
CA PHE A 227 24.57 -8.72 -10.58
C PHE A 227 24.52 -8.00 -9.23
N TYR A 228 24.25 -6.70 -9.25
CA TYR A 228 24.03 -5.91 -8.02
C TYR A 228 22.88 -6.48 -7.19
N TYR A 229 21.71 -6.70 -7.80
CA TYR A 229 20.56 -7.24 -7.10
C TYR A 229 20.76 -8.69 -6.63
N LEU A 230 21.51 -9.50 -7.37
CA LEU A 230 21.85 -10.85 -6.94
C LEU A 230 22.56 -10.87 -5.58
N LEU A 231 23.43 -9.89 -5.33
CA LEU A 231 24.17 -9.76 -4.06
C LEU A 231 23.38 -9.03 -2.98
N ILE A 232 22.65 -7.96 -3.35
CA ILE A 232 22.01 -7.07 -2.38
C ILE A 232 20.67 -7.59 -1.90
N LEU A 233 19.91 -8.32 -2.72
CA LEU A 233 18.59 -8.81 -2.35
C LEU A 233 18.59 -9.68 -1.08
N PRO A 234 19.49 -10.68 -0.89
CA PRO A 234 19.51 -11.46 0.34
C PRO A 234 19.79 -10.62 1.59
N VAL A 235 20.70 -9.63 1.46
CA VAL A 235 21.05 -8.72 2.55
C VAL A 235 19.87 -7.79 2.90
N ALA A 236 19.28 -7.21 1.89
CA ALA A 236 18.10 -6.34 2.06
C ALA A 236 16.90 -7.11 2.61
N GLU A 237 16.73 -8.38 2.21
CA GLU A 237 15.70 -9.27 2.76
C GLU A 237 15.87 -9.44 4.27
N LEU A 238 17.08 -9.74 4.71
CA LEU A 238 17.41 -9.85 6.14
C LEU A 238 17.13 -8.53 6.88
N MET A 239 17.55 -7.40 6.31
CA MET A 239 17.27 -6.07 6.87
C MET A 239 15.79 -5.80 7.01
N MET A 240 14.99 -6.11 5.99
CA MET A 240 13.54 -5.94 6.03
C MET A 240 12.90 -6.84 7.09
N GLN A 241 13.39 -8.06 7.27
CA GLN A 241 12.91 -8.96 8.33
C GLN A 241 13.28 -8.41 9.71
N LEU A 242 14.49 -7.89 9.89
CA LEU A 242 14.91 -7.23 11.14
C LEU A 242 14.01 -6.03 11.45
N ASP A 243 13.70 -5.17 10.46
CA ASP A 243 12.84 -4.01 10.66
C ASP A 243 11.42 -4.40 11.14
N ILE A 244 10.83 -5.40 10.49
CA ILE A 244 9.48 -5.87 10.83
C ILE A 244 9.40 -6.44 12.26
N HIS A 245 10.49 -7.06 12.75
CA HIS A 245 10.52 -7.69 14.07
C HIS A 245 11.10 -6.79 15.17
N SER A 246 11.68 -5.65 14.81
CA SER A 246 12.23 -4.68 15.75
C SER A 246 11.17 -3.70 16.25
N TYR A 247 11.39 -3.16 17.43
CA TYR A 247 10.66 -1.98 17.88
C TYR A 247 11.33 -0.73 17.30
N ASN A 248 10.67 -0.08 16.35
CA ASN A 248 11.15 1.15 15.76
C ASN A 248 10.62 2.35 16.55
N SER A 249 11.48 3.03 17.29
CA SER A 249 11.13 4.29 18.00
C SER A 249 10.88 5.45 17.04
N SER A 250 11.42 5.37 15.82
CA SER A 250 11.16 6.29 14.71
C SER A 250 11.36 5.57 13.37
N GLY A 251 10.77 6.12 12.30
CA GLY A 251 10.89 5.57 10.95
C GLY A 251 10.27 6.51 9.94
N THR A 252 10.53 6.30 8.67
CA THR A 252 10.02 7.16 7.59
C THR A 252 8.60 6.80 7.12
N GLY A 253 8.02 5.71 7.66
CA GLY A 253 6.63 5.34 7.43
C GLY A 253 5.91 5.01 8.73
N ILE A 254 4.58 5.03 8.70
CA ILE A 254 3.69 4.65 9.78
C ILE A 254 2.77 3.56 9.28
N ILE A 255 2.59 2.51 10.08
CA ILE A 255 1.54 1.50 9.91
C ILE A 255 0.61 1.60 11.11
N LEU A 256 -0.65 1.89 10.84
CA LEU A 256 -1.70 1.99 11.85
C LEU A 256 -2.78 0.97 11.54
N VAL A 257 -3.15 0.20 12.56
CA VAL A 257 -4.28 -0.74 12.52
C VAL A 257 -5.30 -0.28 13.55
N ALA A 258 -6.50 -0.04 13.09
CA ALA A 258 -7.60 0.40 13.94
C ALA A 258 -8.83 -0.47 13.71
N GLN A 259 -9.72 -0.49 14.67
CA GLN A 259 -10.98 -1.19 14.62
C GLN A 259 -12.13 -0.18 14.80
N LYS A 260 -13.17 -0.34 14.01
CA LYS A 260 -14.41 0.42 14.25
C LYS A 260 -14.95 0.07 15.64
N ASP A 261 -15.02 1.07 16.50
CA ASP A 261 -15.65 0.93 17.82
C ASP A 261 -17.18 1.01 17.66
N VAL A 262 -17.91 0.23 18.47
CA VAL A 262 -19.38 0.07 18.35
C VAL A 262 -20.06 0.82 19.48
#